data_115cf797b817816acd4435af803075ca
#
_entry.id   115cf797b817816acd4435af803075ca
#
_cell.length_a   1.000
_cell.length_b   1.000
_cell.length_c   1.000
_cell.angle_alpha   90.00
_cell.angle_beta   90.00
_cell.angle_gamma   90.00
#
_symmetry.space_group_name_H-M   'P 1'
#
loop_
_entity.id
_entity.type
_entity.pdbx_description
1 polymer ?
#
loop_
_entity_poly.entity_id
_entity_poly.type
_entity_poly.pdbx_seq_one_letter_code
_entity_poly.pdbx_strand_id
1 'polypeptide(L)'
;VEGNVLPESLQFSPAAFRFYIKEKLSGPLPGLEAQKAMMPADRLSRLSEYKKEIPLARQGAVVLIMFPKRVAWHFLLIRRKERPGDVHSGQLGLPGGKVESTDISPLFAALRETQEEVGLNLSEETLCGSLSPVYIPPSRFLVQPYVAVLDQEPYLSPAPGEVEAIHHVPLSWLFESRCKQFENFK
;
A
#
# COMPACT_ATOMS: atom_id res chain seq x y z
N VAL A 1 -12.03 21.70 2.73
CA VAL A 1 -12.33 20.28 2.56
C VAL A 1 -12.35 19.70 3.96
N GLU A 2 -13.55 19.46 4.50
CA GLU A 2 -13.75 18.82 5.81
C GLU A 2 -13.05 17.47 5.76
N GLY A 3 -12.13 17.27 6.70
CA GLY A 3 -11.38 16.03 6.82
C GLY A 3 -12.36 14.87 7.04
N ASN A 4 -12.35 13.91 6.15
CA ASN A 4 -13.14 12.67 6.27
C ASN A 4 -12.57 11.87 7.46
N VAL A 5 -12.92 12.27 8.68
CA VAL A 5 -12.66 11.49 9.88
C VAL A 5 -13.55 10.26 9.80
N LEU A 6 -12.95 9.07 9.97
CA LEU A 6 -13.73 7.83 10.04
C LEU A 6 -14.86 7.99 11.07
N PRO A 7 -16.10 7.61 10.75
CA PRO A 7 -17.19 7.65 11.70
C PRO A 7 -16.80 6.94 13.01
N GLU A 8 -17.15 7.51 14.14
CA GLU A 8 -16.82 6.95 15.47
C GLU A 8 -17.23 5.47 15.60
N SER A 9 -18.36 5.10 14.99
CA SER A 9 -18.86 3.72 14.98
C SER A 9 -17.91 2.72 14.27
N LEU A 10 -17.02 3.20 13.41
CA LEU A 10 -16.05 2.36 12.68
C LEU A 10 -14.68 2.30 13.38
N GLN A 11 -14.45 3.16 14.40
CA GLN A 11 -13.15 3.20 15.07
C GLN A 11 -12.90 2.00 15.97
N PHE A 12 -13.95 1.31 16.43
CA PHE A 12 -13.84 0.27 17.46
C PHE A 12 -14.26 -1.13 17.01
N SER A 13 -14.90 -1.28 15.84
CA SER A 13 -15.32 -2.58 15.35
C SER A 13 -14.57 -2.97 14.06
N PRO A 14 -13.62 -3.94 14.14
CA PRO A 14 -12.91 -4.41 12.95
C PRO A 14 -13.84 -4.94 11.86
N ALA A 15 -14.90 -5.66 12.23
CA ALA A 15 -15.88 -6.16 11.29
C ALA A 15 -16.63 -5.03 10.56
N ALA A 16 -17.07 -4.00 11.29
CA ALA A 16 -17.73 -2.84 10.70
C ALA A 16 -16.78 -2.03 9.81
N PHE A 17 -15.52 -1.87 10.24
CA PHE A 17 -14.52 -1.19 9.42
C PHE A 17 -14.20 -1.97 8.15
N ARG A 18 -14.05 -3.30 8.24
CA ARG A 18 -13.84 -4.17 7.09
C ARG A 18 -15.01 -4.09 6.11
N PHE A 19 -16.24 -4.13 6.60
CA PHE A 19 -17.43 -4.00 5.77
C PHE A 19 -17.44 -2.65 5.04
N TYR A 20 -17.19 -1.55 5.75
CA TYR A 20 -17.10 -0.20 5.18
C TYR A 20 -16.05 -0.13 4.06
N ILE A 21 -14.85 -0.66 4.30
CA ILE A 21 -13.79 -0.66 3.28
C ILE A 21 -14.18 -1.51 2.06
N LYS A 22 -14.76 -2.70 2.26
CA LYS A 22 -15.26 -3.55 1.16
C LYS A 22 -16.29 -2.81 0.31
N GLU A 23 -17.24 -2.14 0.95
CA GLU A 23 -18.25 -1.33 0.26
C GLU A 23 -17.63 -0.21 -0.58
N LYS A 24 -16.67 0.53 -0.02
CA LYS A 24 -15.98 1.61 -0.74
C LYS A 24 -15.14 1.09 -1.91
N LEU A 25 -14.52 -0.06 -1.77
CA LEU A 25 -13.68 -0.66 -2.83
C LEU A 25 -14.50 -1.36 -3.92
N SER A 26 -15.75 -1.69 -3.69
CA SER A 26 -16.65 -2.28 -4.71
C SER A 26 -17.19 -1.25 -5.70
N GLY A 27 -17.11 0.03 -5.37
CA GLY A 27 -17.54 1.13 -6.23
C GLY A 27 -16.44 1.64 -7.18
N PRO A 28 -16.75 2.67 -7.99
CA PRO A 28 -15.74 3.29 -8.85
C PRO A 28 -14.67 3.99 -8.01
N LEU A 29 -13.41 3.62 -8.26
CA LEU A 29 -12.26 4.23 -7.59
C LEU A 29 -11.82 5.50 -8.30
N PRO A 30 -11.31 6.52 -7.57
CA PRO A 30 -10.88 7.79 -8.16
C PRO A 30 -9.63 7.67 -9.04
N GLY A 31 -8.89 6.56 -8.93
CA GLY A 31 -7.80 6.21 -9.82
C GLY A 31 -6.73 7.28 -9.98
N LEU A 32 -6.35 7.51 -11.23
CA LEU A 32 -5.30 8.47 -11.59
C LEU A 32 -5.58 9.89 -11.06
N GLU A 33 -6.84 10.31 -10.96
CA GLU A 33 -7.16 11.66 -10.49
C GLU A 33 -6.73 11.87 -9.02
N ALA A 34 -6.96 10.87 -8.16
CA ALA A 34 -6.46 10.94 -6.80
C ALA A 34 -4.93 10.82 -6.74
N GLN A 35 -4.33 9.99 -7.59
CA GLN A 35 -2.89 9.80 -7.64
C GLN A 35 -2.14 11.08 -8.05
N LYS A 36 -2.73 11.90 -8.94
CA LYS A 36 -2.15 13.19 -9.37
C LYS A 36 -1.90 14.15 -8.20
N ALA A 37 -2.75 14.12 -7.16
CA ALA A 37 -2.62 15.00 -6.01
C ALA A 37 -1.30 14.83 -5.23
N MET A 38 -0.68 13.65 -5.34
CA MET A 38 0.59 13.31 -4.66
C MET A 38 1.75 13.10 -5.66
N MET A 39 1.51 13.43 -6.93
CA MET A 39 2.50 13.16 -7.98
C MET A 39 3.43 14.37 -8.16
N PRO A 40 4.76 14.16 -8.23
CA PRO A 40 5.71 15.23 -8.55
C PRO A 40 5.41 15.90 -9.90
N ALA A 41 5.73 17.18 -10.03
CA ALA A 41 5.39 17.97 -11.21
C ALA A 41 6.04 17.46 -12.52
N ASP A 42 7.28 16.97 -12.45
CA ASP A 42 7.98 16.34 -13.57
C ASP A 42 7.25 15.07 -14.05
N ARG A 43 6.72 14.29 -13.12
CA ARG A 43 5.95 13.09 -13.43
C ARG A 43 4.59 13.44 -14.05
N LEU A 44 3.93 14.50 -13.56
CA LEU A 44 2.67 15.00 -14.14
C LEU A 44 2.83 15.40 -15.61
N SER A 45 3.94 16.07 -15.96
CA SER A 45 4.22 16.50 -17.33
C SER A 45 4.44 15.34 -18.31
N ARG A 46 4.83 14.15 -17.80
CA ARG A 46 5.16 12.95 -18.60
C ARG A 46 4.08 11.88 -18.61
N LEU A 47 2.88 12.17 -18.11
CA LEU A 47 1.80 11.17 -18.04
C LEU A 47 1.44 10.51 -19.38
N SER A 48 1.52 11.26 -20.47
CA SER A 48 1.26 10.74 -21.83
C SER A 48 2.30 9.72 -22.29
N GLU A 49 3.55 9.89 -21.84
CA GLU A 49 4.64 8.94 -22.10
C GLU A 49 4.43 7.65 -21.32
N TYR A 50 4.13 7.79 -20.02
CA TYR A 50 3.89 6.63 -19.13
C TYR A 50 2.72 5.75 -19.60
N LYS A 51 1.67 6.33 -20.18
CA LYS A 51 0.57 5.55 -20.77
C LYS A 51 1.05 4.55 -21.84
N LYS A 52 2.13 4.88 -22.57
CA LYS A 52 2.73 3.99 -23.58
C LYS A 52 3.62 2.93 -22.96
N GLU A 53 4.19 3.20 -21.77
CA GLU A 53 5.10 2.28 -21.08
C GLU A 53 4.33 1.23 -20.24
N ILE A 54 3.15 1.57 -19.73
CA ILE A 54 2.34 0.71 -18.87
C ILE A 54 2.10 -0.70 -19.47
N PRO A 55 1.80 -0.89 -20.77
CA PRO A 55 1.59 -2.21 -21.33
C PRO A 55 2.84 -3.10 -21.31
N LEU A 56 4.03 -2.50 -21.18
CA LEU A 56 5.34 -3.17 -21.14
C LEU A 56 5.90 -3.25 -19.71
N ALA A 57 5.14 -2.76 -18.72
CA ALA A 57 5.59 -2.69 -17.34
C ALA A 57 5.66 -4.07 -16.69
N ARG A 58 6.66 -4.23 -15.84
CA ARG A 58 6.72 -5.38 -14.92
C ARG A 58 5.55 -5.31 -13.96
N GLN A 59 4.99 -6.47 -13.61
CA GLN A 59 3.87 -6.53 -12.67
C GLN A 59 4.40 -6.67 -11.25
N GLY A 60 3.83 -5.89 -10.35
CA GLY A 60 4.07 -5.99 -8.92
C GLY A 60 2.75 -5.92 -8.16
N ALA A 61 2.76 -6.39 -6.92
CA ALA A 61 1.59 -6.34 -6.06
C ALA A 61 1.99 -6.12 -4.60
N VAL A 62 1.18 -5.34 -3.88
CA VAL A 62 1.44 -4.99 -2.48
C VAL A 62 0.15 -5.06 -1.67
N VAL A 63 0.25 -5.12 -0.34
CA VAL A 63 -0.91 -5.11 0.55
C VAL A 63 -0.85 -3.93 1.52
N LEU A 64 -1.86 -3.07 1.50
CA LEU A 64 -2.15 -2.13 2.57
C LEU A 64 -2.86 -2.88 3.71
N ILE A 65 -2.13 -3.18 4.77
CA ILE A 65 -2.62 -3.95 5.91
C ILE A 65 -3.01 -2.97 7.01
N MET A 66 -4.29 -2.93 7.35
CA MET A 66 -4.83 -2.09 8.42
C MET A 66 -5.26 -2.95 9.61
N PHE A 67 -5.00 -2.46 10.82
CA PHE A 67 -5.31 -3.17 12.06
C PHE A 67 -5.55 -2.21 13.22
N PRO A 68 -6.36 -2.60 14.22
CA PRO A 68 -6.52 -1.82 15.44
C PRO A 68 -5.30 -2.02 16.35
N LYS A 69 -4.81 -0.93 16.92
CA LYS A 69 -3.77 -0.94 17.94
C LYS A 69 -4.15 0.04 19.03
N ARG A 70 -4.36 -0.46 20.27
CA ARG A 70 -4.93 0.33 21.36
C ARG A 70 -6.29 0.91 20.94
N VAL A 71 -6.43 2.22 20.89
CA VAL A 71 -7.68 2.93 20.57
C VAL A 71 -7.70 3.53 19.16
N ALA A 72 -6.76 3.16 18.29
CA ALA A 72 -6.64 3.76 16.98
C ALA A 72 -6.36 2.71 15.88
N TRP A 73 -6.75 3.04 14.66
CA TRP A 73 -6.38 2.28 13.48
C TRP A 73 -4.98 2.64 13.02
N HIS A 74 -4.21 1.62 12.65
CA HIS A 74 -2.88 1.75 12.10
C HIS A 74 -2.81 1.01 10.77
N PHE A 75 -1.81 1.34 9.97
CA PHE A 75 -1.41 0.55 8.83
C PHE A 75 0.07 0.23 8.88
N LEU A 76 0.45 -0.81 8.15
CA LEU A 76 1.80 -1.35 8.13
C LEU A 76 2.60 -0.72 7.01
N LEU A 77 3.82 -0.27 7.34
CA LEU A 77 4.89 0.00 6.37
C LEU A 77 6.14 -0.81 6.76
N ILE A 78 6.86 -1.26 5.76
CA ILE A 78 8.20 -1.81 5.92
C ILE A 78 9.24 -0.80 5.45
N ARG A 79 10.38 -0.76 6.12
CA ARG A 79 11.59 -0.14 5.60
C ARG A 79 12.43 -1.21 4.94
N ARG A 80 12.67 -1.07 3.64
CA ARG A 80 13.49 -2.02 2.90
C ARG A 80 14.95 -1.89 3.32
N LYS A 81 15.65 -3.01 3.40
CA LYS A 81 17.08 -3.01 3.69
C LYS A 81 17.86 -2.33 2.57
N GLU A 82 18.90 -1.61 2.94
CA GLU A 82 19.78 -0.99 1.96
C GLU A 82 20.54 -2.05 1.17
N ARG A 83 20.45 -1.97 -0.17
CA ARG A 83 21.15 -2.85 -1.10
C ARG A 83 21.74 -2.03 -2.25
N PRO A 84 23.03 -2.15 -2.55
CA PRO A 84 23.63 -1.49 -3.71
C PRO A 84 22.91 -1.89 -5.01
N GLY A 85 22.58 -0.89 -5.84
CA GLY A 85 21.93 -1.12 -7.14
C GLY A 85 20.41 -1.28 -7.10
N ASP A 86 19.76 -1.31 -5.94
CA ASP A 86 18.31 -1.28 -5.81
C ASP A 86 17.81 0.17 -5.75
N VAL A 87 17.01 0.58 -6.73
CA VAL A 87 16.42 1.94 -6.82
C VAL A 87 15.43 2.24 -5.69
N HIS A 88 15.01 1.24 -4.94
CA HIS A 88 14.10 1.33 -3.79
C HIS A 88 14.80 1.04 -2.46
N SER A 89 16.14 1.03 -2.47
CA SER A 89 16.99 0.79 -1.30
C SER A 89 16.66 1.75 -0.14
N GLY A 90 16.43 1.22 1.06
CA GLY A 90 16.13 2.01 2.25
C GLY A 90 14.78 2.72 2.28
N GLN A 91 13.96 2.59 1.23
CA GLN A 91 12.66 3.26 1.17
C GLN A 91 11.60 2.58 2.04
N LEU A 92 10.62 3.40 2.47
CA LEU A 92 9.39 2.90 3.07
C LEU A 92 8.43 2.42 1.97
N GLY A 93 7.78 1.28 2.20
CA GLY A 93 6.80 0.72 1.27
C GLY A 93 5.76 -0.13 2.00
N LEU A 94 4.71 -0.50 1.27
CA LEU A 94 3.81 -1.55 1.69
C LEU A 94 4.48 -2.91 1.47
N PRO A 95 4.18 -3.93 2.29
CA PRO A 95 4.63 -5.30 2.02
C PRO A 95 4.16 -5.78 0.65
N GLY A 96 5.03 -6.48 -0.05
CA GLY A 96 4.76 -7.00 -1.38
C GLY A 96 5.95 -6.89 -2.33
N GLY A 97 5.78 -7.40 -3.54
CA GLY A 97 6.89 -7.48 -4.48
C GLY A 97 6.47 -7.72 -5.91
N LYS A 98 7.39 -8.31 -6.66
CA LYS A 98 7.23 -8.65 -8.07
C LYS A 98 6.32 -9.87 -8.22
N VAL A 99 5.46 -9.84 -9.23
CA VAL A 99 4.70 -11.03 -9.64
C VAL A 99 5.64 -11.97 -10.39
N GLU A 100 5.86 -13.16 -9.86
CA GLU A 100 6.70 -14.21 -10.45
C GLU A 100 5.87 -15.13 -11.37
N SER A 101 6.53 -15.88 -12.23
CA SER A 101 5.85 -16.80 -13.16
C SER A 101 5.12 -17.95 -12.47
N THR A 102 5.46 -18.23 -11.23
CA THR A 102 4.81 -19.23 -10.38
C THR A 102 3.59 -18.71 -9.67
N ASP A 103 3.40 -17.39 -9.62
CA ASP A 103 2.24 -16.78 -8.96
C ASP A 103 1.01 -16.91 -9.86
N ILE A 104 -0.05 -17.51 -9.34
CA ILE A 104 -1.32 -17.69 -10.07
C ILE A 104 -2.09 -16.40 -10.31
N SER A 105 -1.77 -15.35 -9.54
CA SER A 105 -2.35 -14.02 -9.67
C SER A 105 -1.49 -12.95 -8.97
N PRO A 106 -1.66 -11.65 -9.29
CA PRO A 106 -1.01 -10.57 -8.53
C PRO A 106 -1.35 -10.58 -7.03
N LEU A 107 -2.57 -10.96 -6.66
CA LEU A 107 -2.95 -11.13 -5.26
C LEU A 107 -2.09 -12.20 -4.58
N PHE A 108 -1.89 -13.34 -5.24
CA PHE A 108 -1.08 -14.42 -4.69
C PHE A 108 0.36 -13.97 -4.45
N ALA A 109 0.95 -13.22 -5.40
CA ALA A 109 2.27 -12.61 -5.22
C ALA A 109 2.32 -11.70 -3.99
N ALA A 110 1.33 -10.81 -3.83
CA ALA A 110 1.26 -9.90 -2.68
C ALA A 110 1.16 -10.63 -1.34
N LEU A 111 0.40 -11.73 -1.27
CA LEU A 111 0.26 -12.55 -0.07
C LEU A 111 1.54 -13.31 0.26
N ARG A 112 2.18 -13.92 -0.75
CA ARG A 112 3.45 -14.65 -0.62
C ARG A 112 4.55 -13.71 -0.10
N GLU A 113 4.74 -12.57 -0.75
CA GLU A 113 5.74 -11.57 -0.36
C GLU A 113 5.46 -11.02 1.06
N THR A 114 4.19 -10.78 1.41
CA THR A 114 3.81 -10.35 2.77
C THR A 114 4.24 -11.40 3.80
N GLN A 115 4.05 -12.69 3.50
CA GLN A 115 4.51 -13.75 4.39
C GLN A 115 6.04 -13.80 4.48
N GLU A 116 6.74 -13.68 3.35
CA GLU A 116 8.20 -13.70 3.27
C GLU A 116 8.81 -12.51 4.00
N GLU A 117 8.30 -11.28 3.80
CA GLU A 117 8.86 -10.05 4.35
C GLU A 117 8.55 -9.82 5.83
N VAL A 118 7.32 -10.13 6.27
CA VAL A 118 6.86 -9.78 7.62
C VAL A 118 6.28 -10.95 8.43
N GLY A 119 6.31 -12.17 7.87
CA GLY A 119 5.86 -13.39 8.55
C GLY A 119 4.33 -13.48 8.72
N LEU A 120 3.55 -12.69 7.99
CA LEU A 120 2.10 -12.59 8.16
C LEU A 120 1.34 -13.34 7.06
N ASN A 121 0.57 -14.35 7.47
CA ASN A 121 -0.38 -15.05 6.61
C ASN A 121 -1.73 -14.32 6.65
N LEU A 122 -2.14 -13.75 5.51
CA LEU A 122 -3.44 -13.11 5.36
C LEU A 122 -4.48 -14.12 4.85
N SER A 123 -5.61 -14.21 5.54
CA SER A 123 -6.75 -15.03 5.08
C SER A 123 -7.64 -14.23 4.12
N GLU A 124 -8.40 -14.94 3.26
CA GLU A 124 -9.35 -14.31 2.34
C GLU A 124 -10.40 -13.43 3.06
N GLU A 125 -10.76 -13.78 4.29
CA GLU A 125 -11.72 -13.03 5.10
C GLU A 125 -11.22 -11.62 5.43
N THR A 126 -9.90 -11.45 5.58
CA THR A 126 -9.28 -10.15 5.89
C THR A 126 -9.16 -9.25 4.67
N LEU A 127 -9.22 -9.82 3.46
CA LEU A 127 -9.11 -9.07 2.21
C LEU A 127 -10.38 -8.27 1.93
N CYS A 128 -10.22 -7.01 1.59
CA CYS A 128 -11.31 -6.08 1.33
C CYS A 128 -11.50 -5.76 -0.15
N GLY A 129 -10.48 -5.93 -0.96
CA GLY A 129 -10.47 -5.58 -2.37
C GLY A 129 -9.15 -4.97 -2.81
N SER A 130 -9.16 -4.27 -3.93
CA SER A 130 -7.97 -3.65 -4.50
C SER A 130 -8.19 -2.16 -4.76
N LEU A 131 -7.10 -1.40 -4.71
CA LEU A 131 -7.04 -0.01 -5.17
C LEU A 131 -6.68 0.05 -6.66
N SER A 132 -6.76 1.24 -7.24
CA SER A 132 -6.30 1.46 -8.61
C SER A 132 -4.79 1.20 -8.73
N PRO A 133 -4.33 0.52 -9.80
CA PRO A 133 -2.91 0.25 -9.98
C PRO A 133 -2.11 1.54 -10.13
N VAL A 134 -0.84 1.50 -9.70
CA VAL A 134 0.08 2.63 -9.72
C VAL A 134 1.29 2.27 -10.58
N TYR A 135 1.59 3.08 -11.59
CA TYR A 135 2.82 2.94 -12.36
C TYR A 135 3.98 3.66 -11.68
N ILE A 136 5.11 2.98 -11.52
CA ILE A 136 6.33 3.48 -10.87
C ILE A 136 7.45 3.59 -11.93
N PRO A 137 7.65 4.79 -12.54
CA PRO A 137 8.56 4.95 -13.67
C PRO A 137 10.00 4.52 -13.40
N PRO A 138 10.64 4.85 -12.26
CA PRO A 138 12.05 4.51 -12.02
C PRO A 138 12.33 3.01 -12.10
N SER A 139 11.40 2.18 -11.63
CA SER A 139 11.53 0.73 -11.65
C SER A 139 10.73 0.06 -12.76
N ARG A 140 9.92 0.82 -13.52
CA ARG A 140 9.00 0.33 -14.57
C ARG A 140 8.07 -0.77 -14.09
N PHE A 141 7.55 -0.63 -12.86
CA PHE A 141 6.53 -1.50 -12.32
C PHE A 141 5.14 -0.89 -12.45
N LEU A 142 4.17 -1.71 -12.84
CA LEU A 142 2.75 -1.47 -12.59
C LEU A 142 2.37 -2.27 -11.34
N VAL A 143 2.13 -1.56 -10.24
CA VAL A 143 1.87 -2.17 -8.94
C VAL A 143 0.38 -2.19 -8.66
N GLN A 144 -0.16 -3.37 -8.36
CA GLN A 144 -1.54 -3.57 -7.92
C GLN A 144 -1.59 -3.57 -6.39
N PRO A 145 -2.16 -2.54 -5.73
CA PRO A 145 -2.35 -2.56 -4.30
C PRO A 145 -3.64 -3.30 -3.92
N TYR A 146 -3.54 -4.17 -2.94
CA TYR A 146 -4.68 -4.81 -2.25
C TYR A 146 -4.85 -4.21 -0.87
N VAL A 147 -6.02 -4.38 -0.28
CA VAL A 147 -6.34 -3.88 1.05
C VAL A 147 -6.78 -5.03 1.93
N ALA A 148 -6.18 -5.13 3.10
CA ALA A 148 -6.55 -6.09 4.15
C ALA A 148 -6.85 -5.35 5.46
N VAL A 149 -7.88 -5.82 6.18
CA VAL A 149 -8.26 -5.30 7.51
C VAL A 149 -8.26 -6.45 8.50
N LEU A 150 -7.39 -6.38 9.49
CA LEU A 150 -7.25 -7.38 10.55
C LEU A 150 -8.13 -7.05 11.75
N ASP A 151 -8.45 -8.07 12.53
CA ASP A 151 -9.27 -7.91 13.74
C ASP A 151 -8.47 -7.44 14.96
N GLN A 152 -7.15 -7.60 14.91
CA GLN A 152 -6.24 -7.25 16.00
C GLN A 152 -4.85 -6.89 15.46
N GLU A 153 -4.01 -6.31 16.32
CA GLU A 153 -2.59 -6.07 15.99
C GLU A 153 -1.89 -7.40 15.66
N PRO A 154 -1.26 -7.51 14.48
CA PRO A 154 -0.60 -8.75 14.08
C PRO A 154 0.71 -8.97 14.83
N TYR A 155 1.06 -10.24 15.04
CA TYR A 155 2.43 -10.62 15.34
C TYR A 155 3.24 -10.63 14.03
N LEU A 156 4.36 -9.92 14.02
CA LEU A 156 5.19 -9.73 12.83
C LEU A 156 6.62 -10.21 13.08
N SER A 157 7.19 -10.84 12.07
CA SER A 157 8.56 -11.34 12.06
C SER A 157 9.26 -10.82 10.79
N PRO A 158 10.02 -9.70 10.88
CA PRO A 158 10.68 -9.14 9.70
C PRO A 158 11.76 -10.08 9.17
N ALA A 159 11.81 -10.26 7.86
CA ALA A 159 12.86 -11.03 7.18
C ALA A 159 14.20 -10.29 7.29
N PRO A 160 15.23 -10.86 7.96
CA PRO A 160 16.47 -10.14 8.27
C PRO A 160 17.26 -9.70 7.04
N GLY A 161 17.03 -10.37 5.90
CA GLY A 161 17.70 -10.07 4.63
C GLY A 161 17.04 -8.96 3.82
N GLU A 162 15.78 -8.60 4.08
CA GLU A 162 14.95 -7.76 3.20
C GLU A 162 14.33 -6.57 3.91
N VAL A 163 13.92 -6.75 5.16
CA VAL A 163 13.24 -5.75 5.96
C VAL A 163 14.17 -5.26 7.07
N GLU A 164 14.46 -3.97 7.08
CA GLU A 164 15.25 -3.32 8.13
C GLU A 164 14.38 -3.01 9.35
N ALA A 165 13.17 -2.50 9.12
CA ALA A 165 12.24 -2.13 10.18
C ALA A 165 10.79 -2.25 9.72
N ILE A 166 9.89 -2.47 10.69
CA ILE A 166 8.44 -2.44 10.50
C ILE A 166 7.89 -1.23 11.25
N HIS A 167 7.03 -0.46 10.60
CA HIS A 167 6.39 0.72 11.16
C HIS A 167 4.89 0.54 11.23
N HIS A 168 4.32 0.78 12.42
CA HIS A 168 2.88 0.88 12.63
C HIS A 168 2.50 2.36 12.57
N VAL A 169 1.93 2.78 11.46
CA VAL A 169 1.60 4.18 11.20
C VAL A 169 0.13 4.44 11.54
N PRO A 170 -0.18 5.42 12.40
CA PRO A 170 -1.57 5.77 12.68
C PRO A 170 -2.30 6.17 11.40
N LEU A 171 -3.47 5.58 11.16
CA LEU A 171 -4.26 5.86 9.96
C LEU A 171 -4.69 7.34 9.90
N SER A 172 -4.86 7.99 11.07
CA SER A 172 -5.18 9.42 11.17
C SER A 172 -4.15 10.32 10.48
N TRP A 173 -2.88 9.91 10.40
CA TRP A 173 -1.83 10.70 9.75
C TRP A 173 -2.09 10.96 8.26
N LEU A 174 -2.82 10.07 7.59
CA LEU A 174 -3.20 10.27 6.18
C LEU A 174 -4.14 11.48 6.00
N PHE A 175 -4.83 11.90 7.06
CA PHE A 175 -5.80 13.00 7.04
C PHE A 175 -5.24 14.30 7.65
N GLU A 176 -4.13 14.23 8.37
CA GLU A 176 -3.50 15.39 9.00
C GLU A 176 -2.69 16.20 7.98
N SER A 177 -2.98 17.48 7.86
CA SER A 177 -2.28 18.39 6.92
C SER A 177 -0.78 18.50 7.24
N ARG A 178 -0.38 18.41 8.52
CA ARG A 178 1.03 18.43 8.94
C ARG A 178 1.85 17.25 8.42
N CYS A 179 1.19 16.14 8.05
CA CYS A 179 1.84 14.96 7.49
C CYS A 179 1.94 15.02 5.94
N LYS A 180 1.47 16.11 5.33
CA LYS A 180 1.56 16.37 3.90
C LYS A 180 2.54 17.50 3.67
N GLN A 181 3.68 17.18 3.04
CA GLN A 181 4.70 18.17 2.71
C GLN A 181 4.89 18.20 1.19
N PHE A 182 5.10 19.41 0.67
CA PHE A 182 5.47 19.59 -0.72
C PHE A 182 6.95 19.97 -0.76
N GLU A 183 7.76 19.15 -1.39
CA GLU A 183 9.18 19.40 -1.58
C GLU A 183 9.46 19.69 -3.06
N ASN A 184 10.27 20.70 -3.32
CA ASN A 184 10.82 20.92 -4.64
C ASN A 184 12.09 20.08 -4.78
N PHE A 185 12.00 18.95 -5.45
CA PHE A 185 13.18 18.20 -5.86
C PHE A 185 13.89 18.98 -6.97
N LYS A 186 15.15 19.34 -6.71
CA LYS A 186 16.04 19.98 -7.69
C LYS A 186 16.67 18.93 -8.59
#